data_b7941f35995dc1762a21543b58d68fb0
#
_entry.id   b7941f35995dc1762a21543b58d68fb0
#
_cell.length_a   1.000
_cell.length_b   1.000
_cell.length_c   1.000
_cell.angle_alpha   90.00
_cell.angle_beta   90.00
_cell.angle_gamma   90.00
#
_symmetry.space_group_name_H-M   'P 1'
#
loop_
_entity.id
_entity.type
_entity.pdbx_description
1 polymer ?
#
loop_
_entity_poly.entity_id
_entity_poly.type
_entity_poly.pdbx_seq_one_letter_code
_entity_poly.pdbx_strand_id
1 'polypeptide(L)'
;MDSSSFISLPDCLLTTAGKTVRETSAGGIVIRMLRGKWHVAIIEPNTINADSVTRRARSRPDGTVFALPKGGVDEGETPQQSAEREVWEETGLRGERITRLTSIRYFYVRSWGGRERVSKIVTFYLFRYLSGRLGHISPEMRVEVRRALWVPLETAHKKLTYKGERQAIQIAQQYVRAHPGLANTPHHG
;
A
#
# COMPACT_ATOMS: atom_id res chain seq x y z
N MET A 1 -12.25 -71.88 -10.37
CA MET A 1 -12.96 -71.09 -9.32
C MET A 1 -11.96 -70.10 -8.83
N ASP A 2 -12.03 -68.92 -9.42
CA ASP A 2 -11.03 -67.90 -9.14
C ASP A 2 -11.74 -66.59 -8.83
N SER A 3 -11.63 -66.21 -7.56
CA SER A 3 -12.31 -65.06 -6.99
C SER A 3 -11.33 -63.88 -7.03
N SER A 4 -11.39 -63.08 -8.07
CA SER A 4 -10.65 -61.84 -8.17
C SER A 4 -11.28 -60.79 -7.25
N SER A 5 -10.63 -60.50 -6.13
CA SER A 5 -10.97 -59.39 -5.24
C SER A 5 -10.50 -58.08 -5.84
N PHE A 6 -11.41 -57.26 -6.34
CA PHE A 6 -11.16 -55.88 -6.68
C PHE A 6 -11.00 -55.05 -5.41
N ILE A 7 -9.80 -54.63 -5.14
CA ILE A 7 -9.53 -53.63 -4.08
C ILE A 7 -9.89 -52.24 -4.70
N SER A 8 -11.02 -51.70 -4.23
CA SER A 8 -11.40 -50.33 -4.52
C SER A 8 -10.46 -49.37 -3.76
N LEU A 9 -9.66 -48.61 -4.47
CA LEU A 9 -8.89 -47.52 -3.89
C LEU A 9 -9.85 -46.40 -3.45
N PRO A 10 -9.66 -45.80 -2.27
CA PRO A 10 -10.51 -44.69 -1.86
C PRO A 10 -10.19 -43.45 -2.70
N ASP A 11 -11.23 -42.91 -3.29
CA ASP A 11 -11.27 -41.58 -3.92
C ASP A 11 -11.00 -40.48 -2.88
N CYS A 12 -9.75 -40.21 -2.59
CA CYS A 12 -9.36 -39.17 -1.65
C CYS A 12 -8.34 -38.24 -2.29
N LEU A 13 -8.79 -37.45 -3.25
CA LEU A 13 -8.09 -36.21 -3.67
C LEU A 13 -9.09 -35.22 -4.31
N LEU A 14 -10.20 -34.95 -3.64
CA LEU A 14 -10.89 -33.70 -3.84
C LEU A 14 -10.07 -32.62 -3.14
N THR A 15 -9.07 -32.10 -3.85
CA THR A 15 -8.43 -30.84 -3.54
C THR A 15 -9.51 -29.75 -3.57
N THR A 16 -10.04 -29.40 -2.41
CA THR A 16 -10.86 -28.21 -2.23
C THR A 16 -9.99 -27.02 -2.66
N ALA A 17 -10.21 -26.55 -3.86
CA ALA A 17 -9.65 -25.29 -4.33
C ALA A 17 -10.16 -24.20 -3.39
N GLY A 18 -9.33 -23.84 -2.40
CA GLY A 18 -9.68 -22.88 -1.35
C GLY A 18 -10.13 -21.57 -1.98
N LYS A 19 -11.32 -21.12 -1.59
CA LYS A 19 -11.92 -19.86 -2.05
C LYS A 19 -10.92 -18.74 -1.85
N THR A 20 -10.55 -18.04 -2.93
CA THR A 20 -9.68 -16.87 -2.84
C THR A 20 -10.52 -15.66 -2.47
N VAL A 21 -10.26 -15.08 -1.31
CA VAL A 21 -10.88 -13.81 -0.88
C VAL A 21 -10.24 -12.67 -1.65
N ARG A 22 -11.06 -11.71 -2.08
CA ARG A 22 -10.60 -10.49 -2.74
C ARG A 22 -10.65 -9.34 -1.75
N GLU A 23 -9.54 -8.63 -1.62
CA GLU A 23 -9.45 -7.38 -0.86
C GLU A 23 -9.12 -6.22 -1.78
N THR A 24 -9.80 -5.10 -1.57
CA THR A 24 -9.53 -3.84 -2.26
C THR A 24 -9.01 -2.82 -1.26
N SER A 25 -7.94 -2.15 -1.64
CA SER A 25 -7.34 -1.06 -0.89
C SER A 25 -7.04 0.10 -1.82
N ALA A 26 -6.91 1.27 -1.25
CA ALA A 26 -6.45 2.44 -1.96
C ALA A 26 -5.42 3.21 -1.13
N GLY A 27 -4.60 4.01 -1.79
CA GLY A 27 -3.58 4.80 -1.12
C GLY A 27 -3.12 5.98 -1.96
N GLY A 28 -2.32 6.85 -1.34
CA GLY A 28 -1.87 8.08 -1.95
C GLY A 28 -0.37 8.23 -2.02
N ILE A 29 0.09 8.80 -3.13
CA ILE A 29 1.45 9.29 -3.32
C ILE A 29 1.36 10.81 -3.26
N VAL A 30 1.55 11.38 -2.07
CA VAL A 30 1.47 12.84 -1.86
C VAL A 30 2.82 13.44 -2.16
N ILE A 31 2.87 14.33 -3.15
CA ILE A 31 4.10 15.04 -3.54
C ILE A 31 4.03 16.51 -3.15
N ARG A 32 5.20 17.06 -2.79
CA ARG A 32 5.40 18.48 -2.45
C ARG A 32 6.74 18.96 -2.97
N MET A 33 6.78 20.18 -3.49
CA MET A 33 8.04 20.86 -3.83
C MET A 33 8.66 21.45 -2.56
N LEU A 34 9.85 21.00 -2.19
CA LEU A 34 10.63 21.53 -1.06
C LEU A 34 12.04 21.87 -1.56
N ARG A 35 12.44 23.13 -1.40
CA ARG A 35 13.77 23.62 -1.79
C ARG A 35 14.15 23.21 -3.23
N GLY A 36 13.21 23.39 -4.18
CA GLY A 36 13.42 23.09 -5.60
C GLY A 36 13.46 21.59 -5.96
N LYS A 37 13.10 20.67 -5.03
CA LYS A 37 13.05 19.24 -5.28
C LYS A 37 11.71 18.65 -4.88
N TRP A 38 11.20 17.73 -5.68
CA TRP A 38 10.02 16.95 -5.31
C TRP A 38 10.30 16.00 -4.16
N HIS A 39 9.45 16.03 -3.16
CA HIS A 39 9.42 15.10 -2.04
C HIS A 39 8.11 14.34 -2.04
N VAL A 40 8.10 13.16 -1.46
CA VAL A 40 6.92 12.32 -1.26
C VAL A 40 6.79 11.96 0.21
N ALA A 41 5.55 11.93 0.70
CA ALA A 41 5.25 11.44 2.04
C ALA A 41 5.27 9.91 2.05
N ILE A 42 6.00 9.33 2.99
CA ILE A 42 6.00 7.90 3.29
C ILE A 42 5.75 7.70 4.78
N ILE A 43 5.30 6.50 5.16
CA ILE A 43 5.04 6.13 6.54
C ILE A 43 6.01 5.03 7.02
N GLU A 44 6.24 5.00 8.30
CA GLU A 44 6.81 3.88 9.04
C GLU A 44 5.66 3.26 9.85
N PRO A 45 5.06 2.14 9.39
CA PRO A 45 3.99 1.49 10.12
C PRO A 45 4.52 0.87 11.42
N ASN A 46 3.66 0.78 12.44
CA ASN A 46 3.96 0.01 13.63
C ASN A 46 4.01 -1.48 13.29
N THR A 47 5.11 -2.13 13.62
CA THR A 47 5.33 -3.55 13.29
C THR A 47 4.40 -4.51 14.05
N ILE A 48 3.74 -4.03 15.10
CA ILE A 48 2.85 -4.83 15.95
C ILE A 48 1.61 -5.32 15.17
N ASN A 49 1.13 -4.56 14.20
CA ASN A 49 -0.04 -4.90 13.38
C ASN A 49 0.30 -5.42 11.99
N ALA A 50 1.59 -5.60 11.71
CA ALA A 50 2.05 -6.06 10.41
C ALA A 50 2.02 -7.58 10.28
N ASP A 51 0.87 -8.22 10.49
CA ASP A 51 0.67 -9.67 10.35
C ASP A 51 1.04 -10.23 8.97
N SER A 52 1.26 -9.36 8.01
CA SER A 52 1.72 -9.72 6.67
C SER A 52 3.10 -9.15 6.35
N VAL A 53 3.78 -8.51 7.28
CA VAL A 53 5.16 -8.03 7.06
C VAL A 53 6.11 -9.22 7.07
N THR A 54 5.93 -9.95 6.03
CA THR A 54 6.71 -11.05 5.53
C THR A 54 8.20 -10.87 5.73
N ARG A 55 8.89 -11.99 5.79
CA ARG A 55 10.35 -12.20 5.76
C ARG A 55 11.22 -11.12 5.11
N ARG A 56 10.67 -10.27 4.23
CA ARG A 56 11.39 -9.16 3.56
C ARG A 56 11.54 -7.89 4.40
N ALA A 57 10.66 -7.61 5.36
CA ALA A 57 10.89 -6.52 6.31
C ALA A 57 12.09 -6.81 7.21
N ARG A 58 12.38 -8.08 7.45
CA ARG A 58 13.56 -8.57 8.17
C ARG A 58 14.88 -8.41 7.40
N SER A 59 14.83 -8.00 6.11
CA SER A 59 16.04 -7.87 5.28
C SER A 59 16.79 -6.55 5.45
N ARG A 60 16.26 -5.61 6.23
CA ARG A 60 17.04 -4.44 6.66
C ARG A 60 17.71 -4.73 7.99
N PRO A 61 18.95 -4.29 8.17
CA PRO A 61 19.71 -4.52 9.42
C PRO A 61 18.99 -4.01 10.67
N ASP A 62 18.18 -2.95 10.52
CA ASP A 62 17.41 -2.30 11.59
C ASP A 62 15.94 -2.74 11.67
N GLY A 63 15.50 -3.66 10.77
CA GLY A 63 14.12 -4.12 10.71
C GLY A 63 13.08 -3.07 10.32
N THR A 64 13.51 -1.84 9.96
CA THR A 64 12.59 -0.73 9.66
C THR A 64 11.82 -0.97 8.37
N VAL A 65 10.50 -0.84 8.45
CA VAL A 65 9.58 -0.92 7.30
C VAL A 65 9.17 0.48 6.90
N PHE A 66 9.25 0.80 5.61
CA PHE A 66 8.66 2.00 5.05
C PHE A 66 7.65 1.64 3.96
N ALA A 67 6.51 2.33 3.98
CA ALA A 67 5.40 2.11 3.06
C ALA A 67 4.81 3.43 2.57
N LEU A 68 4.00 3.34 1.53
CA LEU A 68 3.08 4.41 1.13
C LEU A 68 1.81 4.35 1.99
N PRO A 69 1.20 5.51 2.33
CA PRO A 69 -0.07 5.54 3.05
C PRO A 69 -1.16 4.85 2.23
N LYS A 70 -1.89 3.91 2.85
CA LYS A 70 -2.93 3.12 2.20
C LYS A 70 -3.70 2.26 3.20
N GLY A 71 -4.98 2.03 2.92
CA GLY A 71 -5.79 1.10 3.69
C GLY A 71 -6.96 0.51 2.92
N GLY A 72 -7.86 -0.13 3.63
CA GLY A 72 -9.05 -0.76 3.05
C GLY A 72 -10.01 0.27 2.44
N VAL A 73 -10.74 -0.15 1.41
CA VAL A 73 -11.88 0.61 0.91
C VAL A 73 -13.09 0.18 1.70
N ASP A 74 -13.68 1.11 2.45
CA ASP A 74 -14.84 0.86 3.29
C ASP A 74 -16.12 0.72 2.46
N GLU A 75 -17.15 0.14 3.04
CA GLU A 75 -18.44 -0.01 2.38
C GLU A 75 -19.04 1.36 2.02
N GLY A 76 -19.45 1.51 0.78
CA GLY A 76 -19.98 2.78 0.26
C GLY A 76 -18.90 3.79 -0.15
N GLU A 77 -17.63 3.53 0.11
CA GLU A 77 -16.52 4.40 -0.24
C GLU A 77 -15.97 4.05 -1.63
N THR A 78 -15.64 5.06 -2.41
CA THR A 78 -14.88 4.86 -3.65
C THR A 78 -13.40 4.69 -3.33
N PRO A 79 -12.61 3.99 -4.17
CA PRO A 79 -11.16 3.89 -3.97
C PRO A 79 -10.44 5.23 -3.89
N GLN A 80 -10.98 6.27 -4.52
CA GLN A 80 -10.46 7.62 -4.44
C GLN A 80 -10.67 8.22 -3.04
N GLN A 81 -11.89 8.13 -2.51
CA GLN A 81 -12.23 8.63 -1.17
C GLN A 81 -11.41 7.92 -0.10
N SER A 82 -11.28 6.59 -0.24
CA SER A 82 -10.41 5.80 0.64
C SER A 82 -8.96 6.30 0.60
N ALA A 83 -8.40 6.56 -0.60
CA ALA A 83 -7.04 7.07 -0.71
C ALA A 83 -6.87 8.45 -0.04
N GLU A 84 -7.86 9.34 -0.15
CA GLU A 84 -7.86 10.66 0.50
C GLU A 84 -7.93 10.53 2.03
N ARG A 85 -8.79 9.65 2.53
CA ARG A 85 -8.94 9.34 3.96
C ARG A 85 -7.65 8.75 4.52
N GLU A 86 -7.12 7.71 3.90
CA GLU A 86 -5.90 7.03 4.35
C GLU A 86 -4.67 7.97 4.36
N VAL A 87 -4.55 8.82 3.35
CA VAL A 87 -3.51 9.86 3.33
C VAL A 87 -3.63 10.76 4.55
N TRP A 88 -4.84 11.22 4.84
CA TRP A 88 -5.08 12.06 6.01
C TRP A 88 -4.79 11.33 7.33
N GLU A 89 -5.34 10.15 7.50
CA GLU A 89 -5.23 9.36 8.73
C GLU A 89 -3.79 8.96 9.04
N GLU A 90 -3.05 8.45 8.04
CA GLU A 90 -1.70 7.93 8.23
C GLU A 90 -0.59 8.99 8.15
N THR A 91 -0.87 10.17 7.58
CA THR A 91 0.16 11.20 7.40
C THR A 91 -0.17 12.56 8.01
N GLY A 92 -1.44 12.88 8.24
CA GLY A 92 -1.92 14.22 8.63
C GLY A 92 -1.93 15.23 7.48
N LEU A 93 -1.84 14.75 6.23
CA LEU A 93 -1.79 15.60 5.05
C LEU A 93 -3.11 15.58 4.28
N ARG A 94 -3.44 16.70 3.65
CA ARG A 94 -4.47 16.81 2.62
C ARG A 94 -3.82 17.13 1.29
N GLY A 95 -4.28 16.47 0.24
CA GLY A 95 -3.76 16.65 -1.11
C GLY A 95 -4.87 16.88 -2.13
N GLU A 96 -4.56 17.66 -3.16
CA GLU A 96 -5.35 17.73 -4.38
C GLU A 96 -5.02 16.53 -5.24
N ARG A 97 -6.02 15.77 -5.64
CA ARG A 97 -5.83 14.62 -6.51
C ARG A 97 -5.45 15.08 -7.93
N ILE A 98 -4.31 14.60 -8.41
CA ILE A 98 -3.85 14.84 -9.79
C ILE A 98 -4.41 13.77 -10.72
N THR A 99 -4.14 12.49 -10.41
CA THR A 99 -4.53 11.37 -11.28
C THR A 99 -4.56 10.04 -10.52
N ARG A 100 -5.28 9.07 -11.08
CA ARG A 100 -5.08 7.66 -10.74
C ARG A 100 -3.79 7.20 -11.41
N LEU A 101 -2.84 6.70 -10.61
CA LEU A 101 -1.50 6.44 -11.11
C LEU A 101 -1.32 4.98 -11.56
N THR A 102 -1.63 4.05 -10.67
CA THR A 102 -1.43 2.61 -10.92
C THR A 102 -2.22 1.76 -9.94
N SER A 103 -2.34 0.47 -10.26
CA SER A 103 -2.82 -0.55 -9.31
C SER A 103 -1.81 -1.67 -9.23
N ILE A 104 -1.52 -2.12 -8.03
CA ILE A 104 -0.67 -3.28 -7.75
C ILE A 104 -1.51 -4.42 -7.18
N ARG A 105 -1.18 -5.64 -7.58
CA ARG A 105 -1.83 -6.85 -7.05
C ARG A 105 -0.80 -7.71 -6.36
N TYR A 106 -1.15 -8.25 -5.21
CA TYR A 106 -0.38 -9.27 -4.53
C TYR A 106 -1.27 -10.31 -3.87
N PHE A 107 -0.66 -11.47 -3.60
CA PHE A 107 -1.32 -12.59 -2.98
C PHE A 107 -0.62 -12.90 -1.66
N TYR A 108 -1.40 -13.25 -0.67
CA TYR A 108 -0.89 -13.74 0.59
C TYR A 108 -1.83 -14.78 1.19
N VAL A 109 -1.37 -15.50 2.20
CA VAL A 109 -2.19 -16.45 2.94
C VAL A 109 -2.42 -15.87 4.33
N ARG A 110 -3.69 -15.68 4.67
CA ARG A 110 -4.12 -15.33 6.02
C ARG A 110 -4.02 -16.58 6.87
N SER A 111 -3.25 -16.53 7.97
CA SER A 111 -2.98 -17.69 8.83
C SER A 111 -3.98 -17.86 9.98
N TRP A 112 -4.72 -16.82 10.34
CA TRP A 112 -5.77 -16.83 11.34
C TRP A 112 -7.14 -17.02 10.68
N GLY A 113 -7.98 -17.89 11.24
CA GLY A 113 -9.30 -18.21 10.67
C GLY A 113 -9.31 -19.26 9.53
N GLY A 114 -8.16 -20.03 9.31
CA GLY A 114 -8.13 -21.16 8.39
C GLY A 114 -7.47 -20.90 7.04
N ARG A 115 -6.18 -20.59 6.98
CA ARG A 115 -5.33 -20.52 5.74
C ARG A 115 -6.05 -20.09 4.46
N GLU A 116 -6.70 -18.95 4.48
CA GLU A 116 -7.35 -18.37 3.31
C GLU A 116 -6.32 -17.75 2.35
N ARG A 117 -6.49 -18.03 1.06
CA ARG A 117 -5.76 -17.28 0.01
C ARG A 117 -6.43 -15.93 -0.19
N VAL A 118 -5.65 -14.85 -0.11
CA VAL A 118 -6.14 -13.49 -0.33
C VAL A 118 -5.47 -12.91 -1.56
N SER A 119 -6.30 -12.36 -2.46
CA SER A 119 -5.86 -11.53 -3.60
C SER A 119 -6.18 -10.09 -3.24
N LYS A 120 -5.14 -9.28 -2.97
CA LYS A 120 -5.30 -7.88 -2.62
C LYS A 120 -4.86 -6.98 -3.77
N ILE A 121 -5.75 -6.04 -4.15
CA ILE A 121 -5.48 -5.00 -5.13
C ILE A 121 -5.37 -3.67 -4.37
N VAL A 122 -4.29 -2.94 -4.59
CA VAL A 122 -4.11 -1.58 -4.07
C VAL A 122 -4.03 -0.60 -5.23
N THR A 123 -4.95 0.36 -5.26
CA THR A 123 -4.94 1.44 -6.23
C THR A 123 -4.27 2.67 -5.64
N PHE A 124 -3.24 3.19 -6.30
CA PHE A 124 -2.55 4.41 -5.90
C PHE A 124 -2.97 5.59 -6.76
N TYR A 125 -3.21 6.72 -6.06
CA TYR A 125 -3.48 8.03 -6.65
C TYR A 125 -2.32 8.97 -6.37
N LEU A 126 -2.02 9.85 -7.32
CA LEU A 126 -1.06 10.93 -7.15
C LEU A 126 -1.79 12.16 -6.63
N PHE A 127 -1.29 12.71 -5.53
CA PHE A 127 -1.79 13.92 -4.91
C PHE A 127 -0.70 14.98 -4.86
N ARG A 128 -1.09 16.22 -5.09
CA ARG A 128 -0.28 17.39 -4.75
C ARG A 128 -0.65 17.83 -3.33
N TYR A 129 0.34 18.05 -2.49
CA TYR A 129 0.12 18.58 -1.15
C TYR A 129 -0.66 19.90 -1.19
N LEU A 130 -1.69 20.00 -0.39
CA LEU A 130 -2.48 21.22 -0.19
C LEU A 130 -2.24 21.80 1.20
N SER A 131 -2.47 21.01 2.23
CA SER A 131 -2.46 21.47 3.62
C SER A 131 -2.19 20.31 4.59
N GLY A 132 -2.17 20.63 5.87
CA GLY A 132 -1.92 19.66 6.93
C GLY A 132 -0.46 19.66 7.38
N ARG A 133 -0.23 19.02 8.52
CA ARG A 133 1.11 18.90 9.11
C ARG A 133 1.53 17.44 9.12
N LEU A 134 2.60 17.14 8.43
CA LEU A 134 3.14 15.78 8.38
C LEU A 134 3.45 15.25 9.78
N GLY A 135 2.97 14.06 10.07
CA GLY A 135 3.11 13.42 11.38
C GLY A 135 2.05 13.84 12.40
N HIS A 136 1.12 14.75 12.04
CA HIS A 136 -0.04 15.07 12.87
C HIS A 136 -1.12 14.00 12.68
N ILE A 137 -0.79 12.80 13.13
CA ILE A 137 -1.60 11.58 13.00
C ILE A 137 -2.59 11.55 14.17
N SER A 138 -3.83 11.11 13.90
CA SER A 138 -4.86 10.99 14.94
C SER A 138 -4.43 9.97 16.02
N PRO A 139 -4.93 10.10 17.26
CA PRO A 139 -4.58 9.16 18.32
C PRO A 139 -4.87 7.70 17.97
N GLU A 140 -5.98 7.44 17.26
CA GLU A 140 -6.41 6.12 16.82
C GLU A 140 -5.40 5.51 15.85
N MET A 141 -4.89 6.30 14.91
CA MET A 141 -3.94 5.85 13.89
C MET A 141 -2.50 5.72 14.40
N ARG A 142 -2.17 6.28 15.57
CA ARG A 142 -0.85 6.08 16.20
C ARG A 142 -0.57 4.64 16.60
N VAL A 143 -1.59 3.80 16.67
CA VAL A 143 -1.45 2.36 16.88
C VAL A 143 -0.90 1.70 15.60
N GLU A 144 -1.23 2.23 14.43
CA GLU A 144 -0.85 1.65 13.13
C GLU A 144 0.39 2.30 12.53
N VAL A 145 0.58 3.61 12.74
CA VAL A 145 1.66 4.38 12.14
C VAL A 145 2.55 4.99 13.22
N ARG A 146 3.83 4.63 13.19
CA ARG A 146 4.84 5.17 14.10
C ARG A 146 5.20 6.60 13.75
N ARG A 147 5.41 6.89 12.47
CA ARG A 147 5.71 8.23 11.96
C ARG A 147 5.52 8.34 10.45
N ALA A 148 5.34 9.58 10.00
CA ALA A 148 5.37 9.94 8.59
C ALA A 148 6.58 10.84 8.27
N LEU A 149 7.12 10.73 7.06
CA LEU A 149 8.38 11.38 6.65
C LEU A 149 8.25 11.94 5.23
N TRP A 150 8.80 13.14 5.01
CA TRP A 150 9.11 13.60 3.65
C TRP A 150 10.45 13.02 3.20
N VAL A 151 10.48 12.39 2.04
CA VAL A 151 11.72 11.90 1.41
C VAL A 151 11.81 12.41 -0.02
N PRO A 152 13.01 12.65 -0.56
CA PRO A 152 13.14 13.05 -1.97
C PRO A 152 12.49 12.01 -2.87
N LEU A 153 11.59 12.44 -3.74
CA LEU A 153 10.85 11.56 -4.67
C LEU A 153 11.81 10.71 -5.51
N GLU A 154 12.92 11.30 -5.94
CA GLU A 154 13.92 10.65 -6.78
C GLU A 154 14.52 9.39 -6.14
N THR A 155 14.71 9.39 -4.83
CA THR A 155 15.34 8.29 -4.09
C THR A 155 14.35 7.46 -3.26
N ALA A 156 13.07 7.85 -3.21
CA ALA A 156 12.05 7.22 -2.37
C ALA A 156 11.90 5.71 -2.62
N HIS A 157 12.05 5.26 -3.88
CA HIS A 157 11.99 3.85 -4.24
C HIS A 157 13.04 3.00 -3.52
N LYS A 158 14.20 3.58 -3.16
CA LYS A 158 15.25 2.87 -2.39
C LYS A 158 14.85 2.67 -0.92
N LYS A 159 13.98 3.56 -0.41
CA LYS A 159 13.56 3.55 0.99
C LYS A 159 12.36 2.66 1.25
N LEU A 160 11.46 2.50 0.27
CA LEU A 160 10.26 1.67 0.40
C LEU A 160 10.59 0.18 0.48
N THR A 161 9.88 -0.53 1.35
CA THR A 161 10.11 -1.95 1.61
C THR A 161 9.48 -2.83 0.54
N TYR A 162 8.30 -2.47 0.03
CA TYR A 162 7.52 -3.33 -0.85
C TYR A 162 7.80 -3.06 -2.33
N LYS A 163 7.99 -4.15 -3.12
CA LYS A 163 8.31 -4.05 -4.55
C LYS A 163 7.24 -3.28 -5.33
N GLY A 164 5.95 -3.55 -5.08
CA GLY A 164 4.85 -2.88 -5.77
C GLY A 164 4.82 -1.37 -5.49
N GLU A 165 5.08 -0.95 -4.25
CA GLU A 165 5.14 0.46 -3.89
C GLU A 165 6.36 1.17 -4.51
N ARG A 166 7.50 0.47 -4.62
CA ARG A 166 8.66 0.99 -5.36
C ARG A 166 8.34 1.24 -6.83
N GLN A 167 7.59 0.34 -7.46
CA GLN A 167 7.11 0.52 -8.83
C GLN A 167 6.15 1.70 -8.94
N ALA A 168 5.22 1.85 -7.99
CA ALA A 168 4.30 3.00 -7.96
C ALA A 168 5.05 4.34 -7.86
N ILE A 169 6.09 4.43 -7.04
CA ILE A 169 6.96 5.62 -6.96
C ILE A 169 7.70 5.88 -8.28
N GLN A 170 8.20 4.85 -8.95
CA GLN A 170 8.87 5.02 -10.25
C GLN A 170 7.90 5.56 -11.31
N ILE A 171 6.65 5.11 -11.32
CA ILE A 171 5.61 5.66 -12.19
C ILE A 171 5.31 7.11 -11.82
N ALA A 172 5.24 7.45 -10.52
CA ALA A 172 5.07 8.84 -10.07
C ALA A 172 6.23 9.74 -10.53
N GLN A 173 7.47 9.27 -10.45
CA GLN A 173 8.65 9.98 -10.96
C GLN A 173 8.53 10.27 -12.46
N GLN A 174 8.14 9.26 -13.24
CA GLN A 174 7.94 9.42 -14.69
C GLN A 174 6.82 10.43 -14.99
N TYR A 175 5.70 10.33 -14.26
CA TYR A 175 4.59 11.26 -14.41
C TYR A 175 5.02 12.71 -14.13
N VAL A 176 5.70 12.96 -13.02
CA VAL A 176 6.17 14.30 -12.65
C VAL A 176 7.15 14.87 -13.68
N ARG A 177 8.06 14.04 -14.22
CA ARG A 177 8.98 14.46 -15.28
C ARG A 177 8.27 14.84 -16.59
N ALA A 178 7.20 14.11 -16.92
CA ALA A 178 6.39 14.38 -18.11
C ALA A 178 5.48 15.61 -17.96
N HIS A 179 5.25 16.09 -16.72
CA HIS A 179 4.35 17.21 -16.42
C HIS A 179 5.07 18.32 -15.62
N PRO A 180 6.05 19.03 -16.21
CA PRO A 180 6.83 20.03 -15.49
C PRO A 180 5.99 21.20 -14.96
N GLY A 181 4.83 21.47 -15.55
CA GLY A 181 3.88 22.48 -15.10
C GLY A 181 3.33 22.23 -13.67
N LEU A 182 3.43 21.01 -13.16
CA LEU A 182 3.04 20.71 -11.76
C LEU A 182 3.83 21.52 -10.72
N ALA A 183 5.05 21.94 -11.07
CA ALA A 183 5.89 22.73 -10.18
C ALA A 183 5.44 24.19 -10.06
N ASN A 184 4.75 24.71 -11.07
CA ASN A 184 4.42 26.13 -11.22
C ASN A 184 3.00 26.48 -10.74
N THR A 185 2.23 25.52 -10.27
CA THR A 185 0.88 25.81 -9.77
C THR A 185 0.99 26.40 -8.36
N PRO A 186 0.49 27.64 -8.14
CA PRO A 186 0.61 28.31 -6.84
C PRO A 186 -0.06 27.48 -5.75
N HIS A 187 0.62 27.38 -4.61
CA HIS A 187 0.01 26.90 -3.38
C HIS A 187 -0.97 28.00 -2.93
N HIS A 188 -2.27 27.75 -3.07
CA HIS A 188 -3.24 28.52 -2.32
C HIS A 188 -3.05 28.12 -0.85
N GLY A 189 -2.39 29.01 -0.10
CA GLY A 189 -2.12 28.89 1.32
C GLY A 189 -3.36 29.08 2.17
#